data_cb3f115ced1c1b1e0c55aea145432e89
#
_entry.id   cb3f115ced1c1b1e0c55aea145432e89
#
_cell.length_a   1.000
_cell.length_b   1.000
_cell.length_c   1.000
_cell.angle_alpha   90.00
_cell.angle_beta   90.00
_cell.angle_gamma   90.00
#
_symmetry.space_group_name_H-M   'P 1'
#
loop_
_entity.id
_entity.type
_entity.pdbx_description
1 polymer ?
#
loop_
_entity_poly.entity_id
_entity_poly.type
_entity_poly.pdbx_seq_one_letter_code
_entity_poly.pdbx_strand_id
1 'polypeptide(L)'
;IIYSAMLFSIMFGFSRLPERVGFFLICIGMIGIAVFAYWELHTRAPILNIDRLMRNRAFTHSNAAALIHYGATFAVGFLMSFYLQYIKGFSPQNTGIILISQPIVQALISPVAGRISDKIEPRIVASIGMSITAAGLFLFVFLGADTGVLSIVLGLCMLGFGFALFSSPNSNAIMSSVEGRFYGVASSMLATMRLLGQMFSMGIAMFIFAAYLGRVGIS
;
A
#
# COMPACT_ATOMS: atom_id res chain seq x y z
N ILE A 1 -15.91 17.57 -0.81
CA ILE A 1 -15.68 18.05 0.57
C ILE A 1 -16.00 16.95 1.58
N ILE A 2 -17.22 16.37 1.58
CA ILE A 2 -17.63 15.32 2.55
C ILE A 2 -16.70 14.11 2.47
N TYR A 3 -16.48 13.54 1.28
CA TYR A 3 -15.58 12.43 1.04
C TYR A 3 -14.16 12.69 1.55
N SER A 4 -13.61 13.88 1.28
CA SER A 4 -12.26 14.26 1.75
C SER A 4 -12.20 14.37 3.28
N ALA A 5 -13.24 14.90 3.92
CA ALA A 5 -13.31 15.00 5.38
C ALA A 5 -13.35 13.61 6.05
N MET A 6 -14.06 12.64 5.46
CA MET A 6 -14.15 11.27 5.95
C MET A 6 -12.81 10.53 5.81
N LEU A 7 -12.13 10.66 4.67
CA LEU A 7 -10.78 10.14 4.48
C LEU A 7 -9.80 10.77 5.49
N PHE A 8 -9.86 12.09 5.66
CA PHE A 8 -9.04 12.77 6.66
C PHE A 8 -9.29 12.25 8.08
N SER A 9 -10.57 12.01 8.45
CA SER A 9 -10.92 11.43 9.74
C SER A 9 -10.29 10.05 9.96
N ILE A 10 -10.32 9.17 8.94
CA ILE A 10 -9.66 7.86 9.01
C ILE A 10 -8.15 8.04 9.15
N MET A 11 -7.56 8.90 8.33
CA MET A 11 -6.12 9.16 8.32
C MET A 11 -5.62 9.67 9.67
N PHE A 12 -6.30 10.68 10.20
CA PHE A 12 -5.97 11.27 11.48
C PHE A 12 -6.24 10.29 12.64
N GLY A 13 -7.29 9.47 12.51
CA GLY A 13 -7.59 8.40 13.46
C GLY A 13 -6.46 7.37 13.55
N PHE A 14 -5.91 6.90 12.41
CA PHE A 14 -4.75 6.00 12.40
C PHE A 14 -3.50 6.61 13.04
N SER A 15 -3.27 7.91 12.86
CA SER A 15 -2.12 8.60 13.47
C SER A 15 -2.25 8.75 15.00
N ARG A 16 -3.46 8.59 15.54
CA ARG A 16 -3.76 8.68 16.98
C ARG A 16 -3.94 7.33 17.66
N LEU A 17 -3.69 6.22 16.96
CA LEU A 17 -3.66 4.90 17.61
C LEU A 17 -2.42 4.79 18.53
N PRO A 18 -2.56 4.16 19.71
CA PRO A 18 -3.70 3.39 20.25
C PRO A 18 -4.71 4.19 21.11
N GLU A 19 -4.73 5.51 21.03
CA GLU A 19 -5.65 6.34 21.80
C GLU A 19 -7.13 6.05 21.45
N ARG A 20 -8.04 6.16 22.44
CA ARG A 20 -9.49 5.99 22.21
C ARG A 20 -10.04 6.94 21.15
N VAL A 21 -9.47 8.13 21.06
CA VAL A 21 -9.83 9.14 20.04
C VAL A 21 -9.51 8.62 18.62
N GLY A 22 -8.40 7.90 18.44
CA GLY A 22 -8.05 7.29 17.17
C GLY A 22 -9.09 6.29 16.69
N PHE A 23 -9.52 5.35 17.55
CA PHE A 23 -10.57 4.40 17.21
C PHE A 23 -11.89 5.08 16.87
N PHE A 24 -12.28 6.10 17.63
CA PHE A 24 -13.51 6.85 17.39
C PHE A 24 -13.50 7.57 16.03
N LEU A 25 -12.39 8.20 15.67
CA LEU A 25 -12.23 8.89 14.38
C LEU A 25 -12.25 7.91 13.21
N ILE A 26 -11.62 6.74 13.35
CA ILE A 26 -11.65 5.69 12.32
C ILE A 26 -13.09 5.20 12.13
N CYS A 27 -13.81 4.93 13.21
CA CYS A 27 -15.20 4.50 13.13
C CYS A 27 -16.10 5.55 12.45
N ILE A 28 -15.98 6.81 12.82
CA ILE A 28 -16.72 7.92 12.17
C ILE A 28 -16.40 7.99 10.69
N GLY A 29 -15.12 7.94 10.31
CA GLY A 29 -14.70 7.99 8.93
C GLY A 29 -15.23 6.80 8.12
N MET A 30 -15.17 5.58 8.66
CA MET A 30 -15.71 4.38 8.01
C MET A 30 -17.22 4.43 7.84
N ILE A 31 -17.96 4.82 8.88
CA ILE A 31 -19.43 5.01 8.82
C ILE A 31 -19.76 6.09 7.78
N GLY A 32 -19.02 7.19 7.79
CA GLY A 32 -19.21 8.27 6.83
C GLY A 32 -18.99 7.81 5.38
N ILE A 33 -17.94 7.04 5.08
CA ILE A 33 -17.71 6.47 3.74
C ILE A 33 -18.86 5.53 3.36
N ALA A 34 -19.33 4.68 4.28
CA ALA A 34 -20.44 3.77 4.01
C ALA A 34 -21.74 4.55 3.69
N VAL A 35 -22.04 5.59 4.48
CA VAL A 35 -23.19 6.47 4.25
C VAL A 35 -23.06 7.22 2.93
N PHE A 36 -21.87 7.74 2.60
CA PHE A 36 -21.60 8.41 1.33
C PHE A 36 -21.80 7.46 0.14
N ALA A 37 -21.25 6.23 0.22
CA ALA A 37 -21.42 5.22 -0.81
C ALA A 37 -22.89 4.82 -0.98
N TYR A 38 -23.61 4.65 0.12
CA TYR A 38 -25.05 4.37 0.08
C TYR A 38 -25.83 5.50 -0.60
N TRP A 39 -25.54 6.75 -0.25
CA TRP A 39 -26.18 7.92 -0.85
C TRP A 39 -25.87 8.05 -2.34
N GLU A 40 -24.61 7.86 -2.73
CA GLU A 40 -24.15 7.92 -4.13
C GLU A 40 -24.83 6.86 -5.00
N LEU A 41 -25.04 5.65 -4.47
CA LEU A 41 -25.72 4.55 -5.16
C LEU A 41 -27.22 4.83 -5.39
N HIS A 42 -27.85 5.68 -4.58
CA HIS A 42 -29.28 5.99 -4.68
C HIS A 42 -29.59 7.36 -5.33
N THR A 43 -28.56 8.11 -5.72
CA THR A 43 -28.71 9.43 -6.31
C THR A 43 -28.91 9.33 -7.83
N ARG A 44 -29.88 10.08 -8.39
CA ARG A 44 -30.22 10.08 -9.82
C ARG A 44 -29.12 10.65 -10.74
N ALA A 45 -28.19 11.44 -10.20
CA ALA A 45 -27.04 12.00 -10.92
C ALA A 45 -25.78 11.78 -10.09
N PRO A 46 -25.26 10.53 -10.04
CA PRO A 46 -24.08 10.22 -9.23
C PRO A 46 -22.85 10.94 -9.78
N ILE A 47 -22.08 11.55 -8.88
CA ILE A 47 -20.83 12.26 -9.21
C ILE A 47 -19.78 11.28 -9.77
N LEU A 48 -19.78 10.03 -9.27
CA LEU A 48 -18.75 9.04 -9.59
C LEU A 48 -19.22 7.91 -10.49
N ASN A 49 -20.51 7.77 -10.81
CA ASN A 49 -21.07 6.61 -11.52
C ASN A 49 -20.52 5.26 -10.97
N ILE A 50 -20.47 5.17 -9.66
CA ILE A 50 -19.81 4.06 -8.92
C ILE A 50 -20.39 2.70 -9.34
N ASP A 51 -21.69 2.62 -9.54
CA ASP A 51 -22.37 1.37 -9.94
C ASP A 51 -21.77 0.79 -11.25
N ARG A 52 -21.55 1.63 -12.25
CA ARG A 52 -20.98 1.21 -13.55
C ARG A 52 -19.50 0.82 -13.42
N LEU A 53 -18.74 1.57 -12.61
CA LEU A 53 -17.32 1.30 -12.39
C LEU A 53 -17.13 0.03 -11.56
N MET A 54 -17.92 -0.18 -10.51
CA MET A 54 -17.81 -1.37 -9.65
C MET A 54 -18.33 -2.66 -10.33
N ARG A 55 -19.21 -2.56 -11.32
CA ARG A 55 -19.58 -3.70 -12.16
C ARG A 55 -18.45 -4.16 -13.08
N ASN A 56 -17.47 -3.30 -13.36
CA ASN A 56 -16.29 -3.68 -14.11
C ASN A 56 -15.33 -4.46 -13.20
N ARG A 57 -15.30 -5.79 -13.41
CA ARG A 57 -14.46 -6.70 -12.60
C ARG A 57 -12.98 -6.34 -12.65
N ALA A 58 -12.46 -5.93 -13.83
CA ALA A 58 -11.06 -5.55 -13.95
C ALA A 58 -10.75 -4.33 -13.09
N PHE A 59 -11.60 -3.29 -13.12
CA PHE A 59 -11.49 -2.09 -12.31
C PHE A 59 -11.49 -2.43 -10.80
N THR A 60 -12.50 -3.19 -10.35
CA THR A 60 -12.68 -3.50 -8.93
C THR A 60 -11.56 -4.36 -8.38
N HIS A 61 -11.17 -5.43 -9.10
CA HIS A 61 -10.09 -6.31 -8.63
C HIS A 61 -8.72 -5.60 -8.63
N SER A 62 -8.44 -4.76 -9.64
CA SER A 62 -7.18 -4.01 -9.68
C SER A 62 -7.08 -2.96 -8.56
N ASN A 63 -8.19 -2.30 -8.20
CA ASN A 63 -8.24 -1.39 -7.06
C ASN A 63 -8.10 -2.15 -5.72
N ALA A 64 -8.75 -3.29 -5.57
CA ALA A 64 -8.59 -4.14 -4.39
C ALA A 64 -7.15 -4.69 -4.27
N ALA A 65 -6.55 -5.11 -5.39
CA ALA A 65 -5.15 -5.53 -5.42
C ALA A 65 -4.20 -4.40 -5.01
N ALA A 66 -4.47 -3.15 -5.43
CA ALA A 66 -3.69 -1.99 -4.99
C ALA A 66 -3.79 -1.80 -3.47
N LEU A 67 -5.02 -1.82 -2.90
CA LEU A 67 -5.22 -1.71 -1.46
C LEU A 67 -4.42 -2.75 -0.69
N ILE A 68 -4.51 -4.02 -1.09
CA ILE A 68 -3.83 -5.14 -0.43
C ILE A 68 -2.30 -5.00 -0.58
N HIS A 69 -1.81 -4.72 -1.78
CA HIS A 69 -0.38 -4.61 -2.06
C HIS A 69 0.28 -3.49 -1.25
N TYR A 70 -0.30 -2.29 -1.25
CA TYR A 70 0.20 -1.16 -0.45
C TYR A 70 0.01 -1.40 1.05
N GLY A 71 -1.07 -2.10 1.45
CA GLY A 71 -1.29 -2.55 2.81
C GLY A 71 -0.24 -3.53 3.33
N ALA A 72 0.25 -4.41 2.47
CA ALA A 72 1.29 -5.37 2.83
C ALA A 72 2.71 -4.78 2.84
N THR A 73 2.99 -3.76 2.03
CA THR A 73 4.37 -3.34 1.74
C THR A 73 4.80 -2.04 2.38
N PHE A 74 3.89 -1.12 2.68
CA PHE A 74 4.27 0.25 3.09
C PHE A 74 5.05 0.31 4.41
N ALA A 75 4.65 -0.45 5.42
CA ALA A 75 5.32 -0.47 6.72
C ALA A 75 6.71 -1.14 6.68
N VAL A 76 7.04 -1.87 5.61
CA VAL A 76 8.31 -2.59 5.51
C VAL A 76 9.51 -1.65 5.65
N GLY A 77 9.49 -0.50 4.97
CA GLY A 77 10.56 0.49 5.06
C GLY A 77 10.77 0.99 6.50
N PHE A 78 9.67 1.23 7.21
CA PHE A 78 9.69 1.63 8.61
C PHE A 78 10.23 0.51 9.50
N LEU A 79 9.70 -0.69 9.41
CA LEU A 79 10.11 -1.85 10.20
C LEU A 79 11.59 -2.21 9.94
N MET A 80 12.03 -2.17 8.69
CA MET A 80 13.42 -2.42 8.31
C MET A 80 14.37 -1.33 8.83
N SER A 81 13.92 -0.07 8.88
CA SER A 81 14.70 1.00 9.49
C SER A 81 14.95 0.73 10.97
N PHE A 82 13.94 0.31 11.71
CA PHE A 82 14.08 -0.07 13.12
C PHE A 82 14.99 -1.30 13.27
N TYR A 83 14.78 -2.35 12.49
CA TYR A 83 15.60 -3.55 12.54
C TYR A 83 17.08 -3.25 12.28
N LEU A 84 17.39 -2.46 11.26
CA LEU A 84 18.77 -2.11 10.92
C LEU A 84 19.43 -1.23 11.99
N GLN A 85 18.71 -0.29 12.59
CA GLN A 85 19.27 0.61 13.59
C GLN A 85 19.36 -0.03 14.97
N TYR A 86 18.30 -0.68 15.46
CA TYR A 86 18.23 -1.19 16.83
C TYR A 86 18.73 -2.61 17.00
N ILE A 87 18.55 -3.50 16.00
CA ILE A 87 19.00 -4.89 16.10
C ILE A 87 20.39 -5.06 15.48
N LYS A 88 20.64 -4.42 14.33
CA LYS A 88 21.94 -4.51 13.64
C LYS A 88 22.94 -3.44 14.06
N GLY A 89 22.53 -2.40 14.79
CA GLY A 89 23.38 -1.32 15.27
C GLY A 89 23.92 -0.38 14.17
N PHE A 90 23.29 -0.35 12.99
CA PHE A 90 23.73 0.54 11.91
C PHE A 90 23.38 2.01 12.20
N SER A 91 24.26 2.93 11.77
CA SER A 91 23.95 4.35 11.77
C SER A 91 22.76 4.66 10.85
N PRO A 92 22.03 5.77 11.08
CA PRO A 92 20.95 6.21 10.20
C PRO A 92 21.38 6.36 8.74
N GLN A 93 22.62 6.80 8.49
CA GLN A 93 23.18 6.93 7.14
C GLN A 93 23.33 5.57 6.46
N ASN A 94 23.94 4.60 7.13
CA ASN A 94 24.12 3.24 6.57
C ASN A 94 22.77 2.55 6.36
N THR A 95 21.83 2.75 7.28
CA THR A 95 20.46 2.28 7.13
C THR A 95 19.79 2.85 5.88
N GLY A 96 19.92 4.16 5.64
CA GLY A 96 19.41 4.81 4.44
C GLY A 96 20.01 4.23 3.14
N ILE A 97 21.33 3.98 3.13
CA ILE A 97 22.04 3.38 1.99
C ILE A 97 21.51 1.96 1.69
N ILE A 98 21.21 1.18 2.72
CA ILE A 98 20.64 -0.17 2.55
C ILE A 98 19.21 -0.07 2.02
N LEU A 99 18.39 0.78 2.62
CA LEU A 99 16.96 0.91 2.25
C LEU A 99 16.73 1.46 0.85
N ILE A 100 17.63 2.30 0.32
CA ILE A 100 17.50 2.88 -1.02
C ILE A 100 17.59 1.81 -2.14
N SER A 101 18.07 0.61 -1.83
CA SER A 101 18.15 -0.51 -2.80
C SER A 101 16.78 -0.86 -3.39
N GLN A 102 15.72 -0.85 -2.58
CA GLN A 102 14.36 -1.13 -3.04
C GLN A 102 13.84 -0.09 -4.06
N PRO A 103 13.81 1.23 -3.77
CA PRO A 103 13.34 2.23 -4.73
C PRO A 103 14.23 2.36 -5.97
N ILE A 104 15.53 2.08 -5.88
CA ILE A 104 16.41 2.05 -7.05
C ILE A 104 15.98 0.96 -8.02
N VAL A 105 15.83 -0.28 -7.55
CA VAL A 105 15.38 -1.40 -8.38
C VAL A 105 13.99 -1.11 -8.95
N GLN A 106 13.09 -0.58 -8.15
CA GLN A 106 11.76 -0.19 -8.60
C GLN A 106 11.81 0.83 -9.72
N ALA A 107 12.62 1.89 -9.58
CA ALA A 107 12.74 2.95 -10.58
C ALA A 107 13.32 2.43 -11.91
N LEU A 108 14.33 1.54 -11.85
CA LEU A 108 14.96 0.96 -13.01
C LEU A 108 14.04 -0.02 -13.77
N ILE A 109 13.24 -0.79 -13.04
CA ILE A 109 12.39 -1.84 -13.61
C ILE A 109 11.02 -1.32 -14.03
N SER A 110 10.49 -0.25 -13.41
CA SER A 110 9.15 0.28 -13.72
C SER A 110 8.92 0.61 -15.21
N PRO A 111 9.86 1.23 -15.96
CA PRO A 111 9.66 1.47 -17.38
C PRO A 111 9.60 0.17 -18.20
N VAL A 112 10.38 -0.84 -17.80
CA VAL A 112 10.37 -2.16 -18.44
C VAL A 112 9.05 -2.87 -18.16
N ALA A 113 8.58 -2.86 -16.92
CA ALA A 113 7.30 -3.41 -16.52
C ALA A 113 6.12 -2.77 -17.28
N GLY A 114 6.17 -1.44 -17.48
CA GLY A 114 5.19 -0.72 -18.29
C GLY A 114 5.16 -1.26 -19.74
N ARG A 115 6.32 -1.33 -20.40
CA ARG A 115 6.41 -1.85 -21.78
C ARG A 115 5.99 -3.32 -21.91
N ILE A 116 6.23 -4.14 -20.90
CA ILE A 116 5.77 -5.53 -20.88
C ILE A 116 4.24 -5.56 -20.78
N SER A 117 3.63 -4.70 -19.97
CA SER A 117 2.18 -4.63 -19.81
C SER A 117 1.44 -4.07 -21.04
N ASP A 118 2.17 -3.43 -21.98
CA ASP A 118 1.61 -3.04 -23.27
C ASP A 118 1.49 -4.21 -24.25
N LYS A 119 2.28 -5.29 -24.03
CA LYS A 119 2.33 -6.47 -24.91
C LYS A 119 1.65 -7.70 -24.29
N ILE A 120 1.64 -7.81 -22.99
CA ILE A 120 1.08 -8.92 -22.22
C ILE A 120 -0.05 -8.36 -21.35
N GLU A 121 -1.07 -9.17 -21.11
CA GLU A 121 -2.20 -8.74 -20.28
C GLU A 121 -1.71 -8.18 -18.92
N PRO A 122 -2.02 -6.91 -18.60
CA PRO A 122 -1.49 -6.22 -17.40
C PRO A 122 -1.74 -6.99 -16.10
N ARG A 123 -2.86 -7.73 -16.04
CA ARG A 123 -3.21 -8.55 -14.87
C ARG A 123 -2.22 -9.67 -14.60
N ILE A 124 -1.67 -10.29 -15.65
CA ILE A 124 -0.67 -11.35 -15.51
C ILE A 124 0.62 -10.79 -14.93
N VAL A 125 1.10 -9.68 -15.50
CA VAL A 125 2.33 -9.02 -15.04
C VAL A 125 2.18 -8.55 -13.59
N ALA A 126 1.06 -7.92 -13.26
CA ALA A 126 0.77 -7.48 -11.89
C ALA A 126 0.70 -8.65 -10.90
N SER A 127 0.10 -9.79 -11.29
CA SER A 127 0.02 -10.99 -10.43
C SER A 127 1.40 -11.58 -10.17
N ILE A 128 2.27 -11.64 -11.18
CA ILE A 128 3.67 -12.05 -11.02
C ILE A 128 4.38 -11.09 -10.06
N GLY A 129 4.20 -9.77 -10.22
CA GLY A 129 4.75 -8.77 -9.32
C GLY A 129 4.31 -8.97 -7.87
N MET A 130 3.01 -9.21 -7.64
CA MET A 130 2.49 -9.50 -6.30
C MET A 130 3.08 -10.79 -5.70
N SER A 131 3.23 -11.84 -6.51
CA SER A 131 3.83 -13.11 -6.06
C SER A 131 5.28 -12.93 -5.65
N ILE A 132 6.07 -12.18 -6.42
CA ILE A 132 7.46 -11.85 -6.10
C ILE A 132 7.53 -11.00 -4.82
N THR A 133 6.65 -10.01 -4.68
CA THR A 133 6.56 -9.21 -3.45
C THR A 133 6.22 -10.08 -2.24
N ALA A 134 5.25 -10.99 -2.37
CA ALA A 134 4.87 -11.90 -1.30
C ALA A 134 6.05 -12.81 -0.90
N ALA A 135 6.80 -13.35 -1.87
CA ALA A 135 7.99 -14.14 -1.61
C ALA A 135 9.09 -13.30 -0.92
N GLY A 136 9.30 -12.04 -1.34
CA GLY A 136 10.22 -11.13 -0.69
C GLY A 136 9.84 -10.81 0.76
N LEU A 137 8.54 -10.58 1.02
CA LEU A 137 8.03 -10.40 2.39
C LEU A 137 8.21 -11.65 3.24
N PHE A 138 7.99 -12.83 2.65
CA PHE A 138 8.18 -14.09 3.34
C PHE A 138 9.64 -14.32 3.76
N LEU A 139 10.62 -13.92 2.95
CA LEU A 139 12.03 -13.97 3.33
C LEU A 139 12.32 -13.11 4.56
N PHE A 140 11.62 -11.99 4.74
CA PHE A 140 11.83 -11.13 5.90
C PHE A 140 11.28 -11.71 7.22
N VAL A 141 10.45 -12.74 7.18
CA VAL A 141 10.01 -13.48 8.38
C VAL A 141 11.19 -14.19 9.05
N PHE A 142 12.23 -14.56 8.29
CA PHE A 142 13.40 -15.28 8.77
C PHE A 142 14.58 -14.37 9.17
N LEU A 143 14.36 -13.05 9.25
CA LEU A 143 15.39 -12.11 9.69
C LEU A 143 15.72 -12.34 11.17
N GLY A 144 17.01 -12.53 11.46
CA GLY A 144 17.56 -12.66 12.81
C GLY A 144 18.73 -11.69 13.04
N ALA A 145 19.24 -11.66 14.25
CA ALA A 145 20.39 -10.81 14.60
C ALA A 145 21.64 -11.11 13.74
N ASP A 146 21.81 -12.36 13.29
CA ASP A 146 22.97 -12.81 12.52
C ASP A 146 22.78 -12.71 11.00
N THR A 147 21.61 -12.30 10.52
CA THR A 147 21.33 -12.20 9.07
C THR A 147 22.31 -11.26 8.38
N GLY A 148 23.01 -11.72 7.35
CA GLY A 148 23.98 -10.91 6.60
C GLY A 148 23.30 -9.76 5.86
N VAL A 149 23.99 -8.62 5.73
CA VAL A 149 23.49 -7.42 5.01
C VAL A 149 23.11 -7.74 3.57
N LEU A 150 23.87 -8.61 2.91
CA LEU A 150 23.60 -9.01 1.53
C LEU A 150 22.21 -9.65 1.39
N SER A 151 21.81 -10.51 2.31
CA SER A 151 20.47 -11.14 2.30
C SER A 151 19.34 -10.10 2.46
N ILE A 152 19.58 -9.08 3.29
CA ILE A 152 18.64 -7.97 3.49
C ILE A 152 18.50 -7.15 2.19
N VAL A 153 19.62 -6.79 1.58
CA VAL A 153 19.64 -6.03 0.30
C VAL A 153 18.97 -6.84 -0.82
N LEU A 154 19.24 -8.13 -0.93
CA LEU A 154 18.60 -9.00 -1.91
C LEU A 154 17.08 -9.08 -1.69
N GLY A 155 16.62 -9.18 -0.45
CA GLY A 155 15.20 -9.14 -0.12
C GLY A 155 14.55 -7.80 -0.51
N LEU A 156 15.21 -6.66 -0.21
CA LEU A 156 14.75 -5.32 -0.61
C LEU A 156 14.72 -5.15 -2.13
N CYS A 157 15.74 -5.64 -2.85
CA CYS A 157 15.77 -5.64 -4.32
C CYS A 157 14.62 -6.48 -4.89
N MET A 158 14.34 -7.63 -4.29
CA MET A 158 13.22 -8.49 -4.68
C MET A 158 11.87 -7.78 -4.47
N LEU A 159 11.70 -7.06 -3.35
CA LEU A 159 10.51 -6.23 -3.13
C LEU A 159 10.41 -5.10 -4.16
N GLY A 160 11.51 -4.41 -4.47
CA GLY A 160 11.56 -3.35 -5.48
C GLY A 160 11.17 -3.85 -6.87
N PHE A 161 11.68 -5.03 -7.24
CA PHE A 161 11.36 -5.69 -8.51
C PHE A 161 9.87 -6.09 -8.58
N GLY A 162 9.35 -6.76 -7.56
CA GLY A 162 7.95 -7.14 -7.46
C GLY A 162 7.02 -5.93 -7.47
N PHE A 163 7.39 -4.86 -6.77
CA PHE A 163 6.64 -3.61 -6.73
C PHE A 163 6.57 -2.93 -8.11
N ALA A 164 7.68 -2.92 -8.87
CA ALA A 164 7.71 -2.38 -10.22
C ALA A 164 6.79 -3.15 -11.16
N LEU A 165 6.84 -4.49 -11.12
CA LEU A 165 5.98 -5.37 -11.92
C LEU A 165 4.50 -5.29 -11.53
N PHE A 166 4.18 -4.84 -10.32
CA PHE A 166 2.81 -4.62 -9.88
C PHE A 166 2.30 -3.22 -10.23
N SER A 167 3.00 -2.18 -9.80
CA SER A 167 2.47 -0.81 -9.74
C SER A 167 2.11 -0.24 -11.11
N SER A 168 3.01 -0.36 -12.10
CA SER A 168 2.79 0.16 -13.45
C SER A 168 1.72 -0.63 -14.22
N PRO A 169 1.79 -1.98 -14.31
CA PRO A 169 0.76 -2.77 -14.99
C PRO A 169 -0.62 -2.68 -14.33
N ASN A 170 -0.69 -2.63 -13.00
CA ASN A 170 -1.96 -2.48 -12.30
C ASN A 170 -2.62 -1.12 -12.59
N SER A 171 -1.83 -0.05 -12.69
CA SER A 171 -2.32 1.27 -13.11
C SER A 171 -2.85 1.23 -14.55
N ASN A 172 -2.14 0.58 -15.47
CA ASN A 172 -2.59 0.36 -16.83
C ASN A 172 -3.91 -0.44 -16.88
N ALA A 173 -4.03 -1.51 -16.09
CA ALA A 173 -5.26 -2.30 -16.01
C ALA A 173 -6.47 -1.48 -15.55
N ILE A 174 -6.28 -0.58 -14.60
CA ILE A 174 -7.32 0.33 -14.12
C ILE A 174 -7.71 1.32 -15.21
N MET A 175 -6.72 2.01 -15.81
CA MET A 175 -7.00 3.04 -16.81
C MET A 175 -7.62 2.46 -18.09
N SER A 176 -7.12 1.33 -18.58
CA SER A 176 -7.69 0.65 -19.75
C SER A 176 -9.07 0.04 -19.53
N SER A 177 -9.49 -0.12 -18.28
CA SER A 177 -10.80 -0.69 -17.93
C SER A 177 -11.94 0.33 -17.99
N VAL A 178 -11.64 1.62 -18.15
CA VAL A 178 -12.64 2.70 -18.12
C VAL A 178 -12.57 3.57 -19.38
N GLU A 179 -13.68 4.22 -19.74
CA GLU A 179 -13.71 5.20 -20.83
C GLU A 179 -12.91 6.46 -20.44
N GLY A 180 -12.32 7.16 -21.41
CA GLY A 180 -11.46 8.33 -21.17
C GLY A 180 -12.08 9.44 -20.30
N ARG A 181 -13.39 9.64 -20.41
CA ARG A 181 -14.13 10.59 -19.55
C ARG A 181 -14.08 10.24 -18.05
N PHE A 182 -13.78 9.00 -17.70
CA PHE A 182 -13.70 8.54 -16.31
C PHE A 182 -12.27 8.40 -15.78
N TYR A 183 -11.24 8.76 -16.56
CA TYR A 183 -9.84 8.65 -16.13
C TYR A 183 -9.55 9.41 -14.84
N GLY A 184 -10.13 10.59 -14.65
CA GLY A 184 -9.96 11.35 -13.41
C GLY A 184 -10.52 10.62 -12.18
N VAL A 185 -11.71 9.99 -12.34
CA VAL A 185 -12.34 9.19 -11.28
C VAL A 185 -11.53 7.93 -11.01
N ALA A 186 -11.08 7.23 -12.05
CA ALA A 186 -10.29 6.02 -11.93
C ALA A 186 -8.95 6.28 -11.23
N SER A 187 -8.29 7.39 -11.59
CA SER A 187 -7.03 7.82 -10.99
C SER A 187 -7.19 8.20 -9.51
N SER A 188 -8.25 8.94 -9.18
CA SER A 188 -8.54 9.30 -7.78
C SER A 188 -8.90 8.09 -6.93
N MET A 189 -9.63 7.11 -7.49
CA MET A 189 -9.96 5.87 -6.79
C MET A 189 -8.69 5.04 -6.51
N LEU A 190 -7.82 4.88 -7.50
CA LEU A 190 -6.52 4.22 -7.30
C LEU A 190 -5.67 4.92 -6.24
N ALA A 191 -5.60 6.26 -6.27
CA ALA A 191 -4.88 7.02 -5.26
C ALA A 191 -5.46 6.80 -3.85
N THR A 192 -6.79 6.77 -3.74
CA THR A 192 -7.49 6.45 -2.47
C THR A 192 -7.13 5.04 -1.98
N MET A 193 -7.18 4.02 -2.84
CA MET A 193 -6.83 2.64 -2.46
C MET A 193 -5.37 2.53 -2.00
N ARG A 194 -4.45 3.25 -2.66
CA ARG A 194 -3.05 3.34 -2.23
C ARG A 194 -2.92 3.93 -0.84
N LEU A 195 -3.51 5.10 -0.62
CA LEU A 195 -3.45 5.79 0.67
C LEU A 195 -4.07 4.97 1.79
N LEU A 196 -5.24 4.38 1.58
CA LEU A 196 -5.89 3.51 2.56
C LEU A 196 -5.00 2.30 2.87
N GLY A 197 -4.44 1.64 1.85
CA GLY A 197 -3.49 0.53 2.05
C GLY A 197 -2.29 0.94 2.89
N GLN A 198 -1.64 2.06 2.57
CA GLN A 198 -0.50 2.59 3.32
C GLN A 198 -0.86 2.86 4.79
N MET A 199 -2.04 3.39 5.04
CA MET A 199 -2.51 3.66 6.40
C MET A 199 -2.81 2.40 7.18
N PHE A 200 -3.49 1.43 6.58
CA PHE A 200 -3.69 0.12 7.21
C PHE A 200 -2.35 -0.53 7.57
N SER A 201 -1.39 -0.49 6.64
CA SER A 201 -0.04 -1.02 6.86
C SER A 201 0.63 -0.40 8.08
N MET A 202 0.64 0.94 8.14
CA MET A 202 1.27 1.67 9.23
C MET A 202 0.50 1.52 10.54
N GLY A 203 -0.84 1.53 10.48
CA GLY A 203 -1.71 1.33 11.64
C GLY A 203 -1.49 -0.05 12.28
N ILE A 204 -1.40 -1.11 11.49
CA ILE A 204 -1.10 -2.46 11.97
C ILE A 204 0.31 -2.51 12.58
N ALA A 205 1.32 -1.95 11.92
CA ALA A 205 2.67 -1.89 12.45
C ALA A 205 2.72 -1.18 13.80
N MET A 206 2.12 0.00 13.91
CA MET A 206 2.05 0.78 15.15
C MET A 206 1.28 0.04 16.26
N PHE A 207 0.18 -0.62 15.91
CA PHE A 207 -0.59 -1.42 16.88
C PHE A 207 0.24 -2.58 17.44
N ILE A 208 0.97 -3.30 16.57
CA ILE A 208 1.88 -4.37 16.99
C ILE A 208 2.98 -3.82 17.90
N PHE A 209 3.60 -2.71 17.53
CA PHE A 209 4.61 -2.04 18.37
C PHE A 209 4.04 -1.66 19.74
N ALA A 210 2.88 -1.02 19.79
CA ALA A 210 2.24 -0.63 21.06
C ALA A 210 1.86 -1.85 21.94
N ALA A 211 1.43 -2.96 21.32
CA ALA A 211 1.06 -4.17 22.04
C ALA A 211 2.28 -4.89 22.64
N TYR A 212 3.43 -4.87 21.98
CA TYR A 212 4.64 -5.56 22.41
C TYR A 212 5.58 -4.67 23.22
N LEU A 213 5.86 -3.44 22.78
CA LEU A 213 6.78 -2.50 23.45
C LEU A 213 6.12 -1.75 24.62
N GLY A 214 4.81 -1.50 24.59
CA GLY A 214 4.08 -0.91 25.70
C GLY A 214 4.07 -1.78 26.98
N ARG A 215 4.51 -3.05 26.88
CA ARG A 215 4.71 -3.96 28.02
C ARG A 215 6.16 -4.02 28.50
N VAL A 216 7.11 -3.53 27.70
CA VAL A 216 8.53 -3.42 28.08
C VAL A 216 8.73 -1.98 28.48
N GLY A 217 8.65 -1.69 29.78
CA GLY A 217 8.99 -0.38 30.30
C GLY A 217 10.41 -0.04 29.83
N ILE A 218 10.54 1.06 29.10
CA ILE A 218 11.84 1.60 28.73
C ILE A 218 12.45 2.14 30.03
N SER A 219 13.24 1.27 30.67
CA SER A 219 14.11 1.65 31.80
C SER A 219 15.46 2.08 31.27
#